data_0ca84cd73e6c0e908e1749a62fe50797
#
_entry.id   0ca84cd73e6c0e908e1749a62fe50797
#
_cell.length_a   1.000
_cell.length_b   1.000
_cell.length_c   1.000
_cell.angle_alpha   90.00
_cell.angle_beta   90.00
_cell.angle_gamma   90.00
#
_symmetry.space_group_name_H-M   'P 1'
#
loop_
_entity.id
_entity.type
_entity.pdbx_description
1 polymer ?
#
loop_
_entity_poly.entity_id
_entity_poly.type
_entity_poly.pdbx_seq_one_letter_code
_entity_poly.pdbx_strand_id
1 'polypeptide(L)'
;GRDTSLAALYFQFGRYLLISSSRPGGQPANLQGLWNDALSAAWGGKYTININTEENYWPAETTNLSECADPLFSLIHDISETGAHTAQVMYHARGWVCHHNTDLWRATAPIDSAVGFWPMGGAWLTTHLWEHYQFTQDREFLQKSYPILKGASQFFLDTLVEEPTHHWLVTAPSMSPEHGGLTIGPTMDMSILRDLFADTAQAAQILGVDADLRAQLLVTRARLAPFQVGRFGQLQEWLTDLDTPRDTHRHLSHLYGLFPSAQISPESDPRIFAAAKVSLQSRGTVGPGWSLAWKENLWARTGDGDKAYALLVNQLTPPKGGSQGGGTFPNFFDAHPPFQIDGNFAATSAVAEMLLQSHESFLRLLPALPKAWPAGHVEGLVARGDFVVAMRWKDGRLQDATIESRAGQPCRLRIDGNPHVVSDDAQRVIVDRQGPDLLFATRPGARYRITP
;
A
#
# COMPACT_ATOMS: atom_id res chain seq x y z
N GLY A 1 -4.63 -24.29 -9.11
CA GLY A 1 -4.24 -24.32 -10.46
C GLY A 1 -3.04 -25.18 -10.81
N ARG A 2 -3.15 -25.87 -11.93
CA ARG A 2 -2.01 -26.65 -12.48
C ARG A 2 -1.16 -25.82 -13.45
N ASP A 3 -1.67 -24.66 -13.85
CA ASP A 3 -1.02 -23.77 -14.81
C ASP A 3 -0.42 -22.55 -14.09
N THR A 4 0.87 -22.61 -13.82
CA THR A 4 1.62 -21.50 -13.20
C THR A 4 1.85 -20.34 -14.16
N SER A 5 1.72 -20.56 -15.48
CA SER A 5 1.84 -19.50 -16.49
C SER A 5 0.67 -18.51 -16.42
N LEU A 6 -0.49 -18.95 -15.93
CA LEU A 6 -1.66 -18.10 -15.75
C LEU A 6 -1.40 -16.98 -14.73
N ALA A 7 -0.68 -17.25 -13.64
CA ALA A 7 -0.32 -16.22 -12.68
C ALA A 7 0.60 -15.16 -13.31
N ALA A 8 1.58 -15.59 -14.12
CA ALA A 8 2.44 -14.68 -14.86
C ALA A 8 1.67 -13.85 -15.89
N LEU A 9 0.73 -14.47 -16.61
CA LEU A 9 -0.14 -13.77 -17.56
C LEU A 9 -1.01 -12.74 -16.85
N TYR A 10 -1.63 -13.10 -15.73
CA TYR A 10 -2.49 -12.18 -14.95
C TYR A 10 -1.70 -11.01 -14.38
N PHE A 11 -0.48 -11.25 -13.88
CA PHE A 11 0.45 -10.22 -13.47
C PHE A 11 0.75 -9.23 -14.61
N GLN A 12 1.06 -9.72 -15.81
CA GLN A 12 1.31 -8.85 -16.97
C GLN A 12 0.04 -8.17 -17.48
N PHE A 13 -1.12 -8.80 -17.31
CA PHE A 13 -2.39 -8.19 -17.67
C PHE A 13 -2.71 -6.97 -16.78
N GLY A 14 -2.50 -7.05 -15.46
CA GLY A 14 -2.65 -5.89 -14.59
C GLY A 14 -1.69 -4.76 -14.95
N ARG A 15 -0.43 -5.06 -15.28
CA ARG A 15 0.51 -4.06 -15.83
C ARG A 15 -0.01 -3.43 -17.12
N TYR A 16 -0.49 -4.23 -18.06
CA TYR A 16 -1.10 -3.75 -19.29
C TYR A 16 -2.29 -2.81 -19.03
N LEU A 17 -3.16 -3.18 -18.09
CA LEU A 17 -4.32 -2.36 -17.73
C LEU A 17 -3.89 -0.99 -17.15
N LEU A 18 -2.86 -0.95 -16.29
CA LEU A 18 -2.35 0.29 -15.73
C LEU A 18 -1.72 1.19 -16.81
N ILE A 19 -0.88 0.60 -17.67
CA ILE A 19 -0.28 1.31 -18.82
C ILE A 19 -1.36 1.91 -19.73
N SER A 20 -2.47 1.19 -19.91
CA SER A 20 -3.53 1.59 -20.84
C SER A 20 -4.49 2.63 -20.26
N SER A 21 -4.68 2.66 -18.95
CA SER A 21 -5.69 3.49 -18.26
C SER A 21 -5.13 4.69 -17.52
N SER A 22 -3.80 4.77 -17.31
CA SER A 22 -3.19 5.84 -16.52
C SER A 22 -1.84 6.28 -17.12
N ARG A 23 -1.86 7.36 -17.88
CA ARG A 23 -0.68 7.91 -18.56
C ARG A 23 -0.51 9.39 -18.26
N PRO A 24 0.72 9.92 -18.25
CA PRO A 24 0.98 11.33 -18.05
C PRO A 24 0.12 12.22 -18.96
N GLY A 25 -0.49 13.26 -18.39
CA GLY A 25 -1.43 14.17 -19.06
C GLY A 25 -2.87 13.66 -19.16
N GLY A 26 -3.17 12.45 -18.69
CA GLY A 26 -4.51 11.88 -18.58
C GLY A 26 -5.12 12.03 -17.19
N GLN A 27 -6.25 11.33 -16.97
CA GLN A 27 -6.86 11.15 -15.66
C GLN A 27 -6.40 9.83 -15.05
N PRO A 28 -6.44 9.67 -13.71
CA PRO A 28 -6.17 8.39 -13.07
C PRO A 28 -7.16 7.31 -13.50
N ALA A 29 -6.78 6.05 -13.35
CA ALA A 29 -7.71 4.93 -13.50
C ALA A 29 -8.82 5.04 -12.43
N ASN A 30 -10.10 5.13 -12.87
CA ASN A 30 -11.24 5.09 -11.97
C ASN A 30 -11.62 3.63 -11.61
N LEU A 31 -12.81 3.40 -11.00
CA LEU A 31 -13.25 2.06 -10.61
C LEU A 31 -13.30 1.04 -11.76
N GLN A 32 -13.43 1.46 -13.01
CA GLN A 32 -13.39 0.63 -14.21
C GLN A 32 -12.16 0.95 -15.11
N GLY A 33 -11.17 1.66 -14.58
CA GLY A 33 -10.07 2.17 -15.37
C GLY A 33 -10.57 3.20 -16.38
N LEU A 34 -10.79 2.76 -17.63
CA LEU A 34 -11.47 3.52 -18.69
C LEU A 34 -12.50 2.61 -19.44
N TRP A 35 -12.64 1.36 -19.01
CA TRP A 35 -13.52 0.37 -19.67
C TRP A 35 -14.92 0.37 -19.06
N ASN A 36 -15.72 1.33 -19.49
CA ASN A 36 -17.13 1.44 -19.15
C ASN A 36 -17.94 1.84 -20.40
N ASP A 37 -18.98 1.10 -20.72
CA ASP A 37 -19.89 1.34 -21.82
C ASP A 37 -21.30 1.78 -21.38
N ALA A 38 -21.54 1.89 -20.07
CA ALA A 38 -22.80 2.26 -19.50
C ALA A 38 -22.91 3.78 -19.30
N LEU A 39 -24.07 4.36 -19.61
CA LEU A 39 -24.38 5.77 -19.27
C LEU A 39 -24.38 6.02 -17.76
N SER A 40 -24.78 5.00 -16.98
CA SER A 40 -24.71 5.00 -15.52
C SER A 40 -23.72 3.92 -15.09
N ALA A 41 -22.48 4.32 -14.89
CA ALA A 41 -21.43 3.41 -14.45
C ALA A 41 -21.74 2.84 -13.06
N ALA A 42 -21.28 1.63 -12.80
CA ALA A 42 -21.32 1.06 -11.47
C ALA A 42 -20.60 1.99 -10.48
N TRP A 43 -21.23 2.29 -9.33
CA TRP A 43 -20.75 3.25 -8.33
C TRP A 43 -20.42 4.65 -8.88
N GLY A 44 -21.04 5.02 -10.01
CA GLY A 44 -20.84 6.30 -10.68
C GLY A 44 -19.50 6.47 -11.38
N GLY A 45 -18.66 5.44 -11.47
CA GLY A 45 -17.32 5.53 -12.07
C GLY A 45 -16.40 6.51 -11.34
N LYS A 46 -16.64 6.76 -10.06
CA LYS A 46 -15.87 7.70 -9.23
C LYS A 46 -14.47 7.16 -8.88
N TYR A 47 -13.67 8.01 -8.28
CA TYR A 47 -12.46 7.63 -7.57
C TYR A 47 -12.80 7.40 -6.10
N THR A 48 -13.03 6.15 -5.75
CA THR A 48 -13.23 5.76 -4.35
C THR A 48 -11.87 5.63 -3.69
N ILE A 49 -11.63 6.46 -2.67
CA ILE A 49 -10.34 6.64 -2.02
C ILE A 49 -10.35 6.17 -0.56
N ASN A 50 -11.17 5.15 -0.28
CA ASN A 50 -11.10 4.42 0.98
C ASN A 50 -10.45 3.02 0.81
N ILE A 51 -10.07 2.66 -0.41
CA ILE A 51 -9.28 1.49 -0.81
C ILE A 51 -9.01 1.43 -2.33
N ASN A 52 -10.03 1.65 -3.19
CA ASN A 52 -10.00 1.23 -4.60
C ASN A 52 -8.97 1.98 -5.43
N THR A 53 -8.92 3.31 -5.31
CA THR A 53 -7.93 4.12 -6.03
C THR A 53 -6.52 3.82 -5.55
N GLU A 54 -6.33 3.62 -4.27
CA GLU A 54 -5.04 3.23 -3.70
C GLU A 54 -4.57 1.89 -4.26
N GLU A 55 -5.46 0.89 -4.32
CA GLU A 55 -5.18 -0.42 -4.92
C GLU A 55 -4.77 -0.31 -6.40
N ASN A 56 -5.39 0.61 -7.15
CA ASN A 56 -5.05 0.83 -8.54
C ASN A 56 -3.58 1.18 -8.74
N TYR A 57 -2.94 1.81 -7.75
CA TYR A 57 -1.57 2.28 -7.87
C TYR A 57 -0.54 1.50 -7.06
N TRP A 58 -0.94 0.53 -6.25
CA TRP A 58 0.02 -0.33 -5.53
C TRP A 58 1.05 -1.01 -6.43
N PRO A 59 0.75 -1.47 -7.66
CA PRO A 59 1.76 -2.06 -8.52
C PRO A 59 2.67 -1.06 -9.22
N ALA A 60 2.34 0.25 -9.27
CA ALA A 60 3.01 1.21 -10.13
C ALA A 60 4.52 1.23 -9.93
N GLU A 61 4.97 1.45 -8.70
CA GLU A 61 6.39 1.56 -8.39
C GLU A 61 7.09 0.20 -8.48
N THR A 62 6.57 -0.81 -7.77
CA THR A 62 7.22 -2.13 -7.67
C THR A 62 7.32 -2.85 -9.01
N THR A 63 6.40 -2.60 -9.94
CA THR A 63 6.41 -3.24 -11.27
C THR A 63 7.05 -2.38 -12.37
N ASN A 64 7.81 -1.34 -11.98
CA ASN A 64 8.53 -0.44 -12.91
C ASN A 64 7.61 0.28 -13.90
N LEU A 65 6.54 0.86 -13.37
CA LEU A 65 5.53 1.66 -14.10
C LEU A 65 5.29 2.99 -13.39
N SER A 66 6.34 3.56 -12.82
CA SER A 66 6.30 4.77 -11.99
C SER A 66 5.62 5.95 -12.71
N GLU A 67 5.85 6.09 -14.02
CA GLU A 67 5.22 7.13 -14.85
C GLU A 67 3.70 7.01 -14.95
N CYS A 68 3.16 5.82 -14.68
CA CYS A 68 1.71 5.61 -14.66
C CYS A 68 1.04 6.20 -13.41
N ALA A 69 1.80 6.62 -12.40
CA ALA A 69 1.29 7.29 -11.22
C ALA A 69 1.12 8.83 -11.40
N ASP A 70 1.69 9.43 -12.44
CA ASP A 70 1.58 10.88 -12.69
C ASP A 70 0.14 11.41 -12.68
N PRO A 71 -0.85 10.73 -13.30
CA PRO A 71 -2.24 11.18 -13.22
C PRO A 71 -2.81 11.19 -11.80
N LEU A 72 -2.40 10.23 -10.96
CA LEU A 72 -2.77 10.20 -9.54
C LEU A 72 -2.17 11.40 -8.81
N PHE A 73 -0.90 11.71 -9.05
CA PHE A 73 -0.23 12.87 -8.43
C PHE A 73 -0.90 14.19 -8.81
N SER A 74 -1.32 14.32 -10.08
CA SER A 74 -2.11 15.44 -10.54
C SER A 74 -3.47 15.53 -9.83
N LEU A 75 -4.18 14.41 -9.68
CA LEU A 75 -5.42 14.34 -8.91
C LEU A 75 -5.20 14.79 -7.46
N ILE A 76 -4.16 14.28 -6.80
CA ILE A 76 -3.83 14.62 -5.40
C ILE A 76 -3.53 16.12 -5.26
N HIS A 77 -2.81 16.69 -6.21
CA HIS A 77 -2.58 18.14 -6.26
C HIS A 77 -3.91 18.91 -6.33
N ASP A 78 -4.77 18.58 -7.30
CA ASP A 78 -6.04 19.28 -7.51
C ASP A 78 -6.96 19.18 -6.29
N ILE A 79 -7.09 17.97 -5.69
CA ILE A 79 -7.93 17.79 -4.49
C ILE A 79 -7.33 18.44 -3.24
N SER A 80 -6.03 18.71 -3.21
CA SER A 80 -5.43 19.48 -2.12
C SER A 80 -5.87 20.94 -2.15
N GLU A 81 -6.10 21.50 -3.34
CA GLU A 81 -6.62 22.87 -3.51
C GLU A 81 -8.12 22.94 -3.14
N THR A 82 -8.95 22.07 -3.73
CA THR A 82 -10.39 22.05 -3.42
C THR A 82 -10.67 21.63 -1.99
N GLY A 83 -9.87 20.71 -1.46
CA GLY A 83 -9.94 20.21 -0.09
C GLY A 83 -9.59 21.25 0.97
N ALA A 84 -8.80 22.26 0.63
CA ALA A 84 -8.53 23.39 1.51
C ALA A 84 -9.80 24.19 1.82
N HIS A 85 -10.66 24.37 0.82
CA HIS A 85 -11.99 24.99 1.04
C HIS A 85 -12.86 24.11 1.95
N THR A 86 -12.91 22.81 1.73
CA THR A 86 -13.65 21.86 2.58
C THR A 86 -13.14 21.88 4.03
N ALA A 87 -11.81 21.87 4.23
CA ALA A 87 -11.22 21.97 5.56
C ALA A 87 -11.62 23.25 6.29
N GLN A 88 -11.58 24.38 5.59
CA GLN A 88 -11.94 25.66 6.18
C GLN A 88 -13.44 25.76 6.51
N VAL A 89 -14.32 25.36 5.58
CA VAL A 89 -15.78 25.59 5.72
C VAL A 89 -16.40 24.58 6.67
N MET A 90 -16.02 23.28 6.57
CA MET A 90 -16.64 22.23 7.38
C MET A 90 -15.98 22.06 8.76
N TYR A 91 -14.68 22.31 8.86
CA TYR A 91 -13.90 21.97 10.06
C TYR A 91 -13.24 23.20 10.72
N HIS A 92 -13.28 24.38 10.07
CA HIS A 92 -12.55 25.56 10.50
C HIS A 92 -11.03 25.30 10.73
N ALA A 93 -10.48 24.37 9.95
CA ALA A 93 -9.13 23.89 10.05
C ALA A 93 -8.25 24.43 8.92
N ARG A 94 -6.93 24.47 9.18
CA ARG A 94 -5.90 24.71 8.17
C ARG A 94 -5.74 23.48 7.26
N GLY A 95 -4.90 23.62 6.25
CA GLY A 95 -4.54 22.52 5.36
C GLY A 95 -5.70 22.11 4.47
N TRP A 96 -5.85 20.80 4.22
CA TRP A 96 -6.87 20.27 3.32
C TRP A 96 -7.32 18.86 3.73
N VAL A 97 -8.53 18.51 3.30
CA VAL A 97 -9.17 17.22 3.55
C VAL A 97 -9.88 16.72 2.30
N CYS A 98 -9.85 15.43 2.06
CA CYS A 98 -10.74 14.76 1.11
C CYS A 98 -11.33 13.53 1.80
N HIS A 99 -12.64 13.34 1.67
CA HIS A 99 -13.36 12.23 2.27
C HIS A 99 -13.21 10.95 1.42
N HIS A 100 -14.08 9.97 1.58
CA HIS A 100 -13.90 8.61 1.01
C HIS A 100 -14.02 8.51 -0.52
N ASN A 101 -14.51 9.54 -1.21
CA ASN A 101 -14.65 9.61 -2.66
C ASN A 101 -14.25 10.98 -3.21
N THR A 102 -13.75 10.97 -4.42
CA THR A 102 -13.64 12.15 -5.28
C THR A 102 -14.09 11.83 -6.71
N ASP A 103 -14.11 12.81 -7.58
CA ASP A 103 -14.58 12.68 -8.96
C ASP A 103 -13.76 13.55 -9.93
N LEU A 104 -14.18 13.61 -11.19
CA LEU A 104 -13.54 14.47 -12.21
C LEU A 104 -13.59 15.97 -11.86
N TRP A 105 -14.52 16.38 -11.00
CA TRP A 105 -14.70 17.75 -10.54
C TRP A 105 -13.93 18.06 -9.26
N ARG A 106 -13.19 17.06 -8.74
CA ARG A 106 -12.39 17.17 -7.51
C ARG A 106 -13.24 17.49 -6.27
N ALA A 107 -14.40 16.85 -6.15
CA ALA A 107 -15.21 16.92 -4.93
C ALA A 107 -14.41 16.35 -3.73
N THR A 108 -14.46 17.03 -2.58
CA THR A 108 -13.69 16.64 -1.38
C THR A 108 -14.56 16.53 -0.13
N ALA A 109 -15.76 17.10 -0.15
CA ALA A 109 -16.75 16.95 0.92
C ALA A 109 -17.31 15.52 0.98
N PRO A 110 -17.93 15.09 2.11
CA PRO A 110 -18.62 13.80 2.17
C PRO A 110 -19.68 13.67 1.07
N ILE A 111 -19.65 12.58 0.33
CA ILE A 111 -20.63 12.19 -0.68
C ILE A 111 -21.10 10.77 -0.40
N ASP A 112 -22.24 10.37 -0.98
CA ASP A 112 -22.96 9.14 -0.70
C ASP A 112 -23.64 9.13 0.70
N SER A 113 -23.82 7.94 1.29
CA SER A 113 -24.45 7.76 2.59
C SER A 113 -23.51 8.08 3.76
N ALA A 114 -23.85 7.61 4.97
CA ALA A 114 -23.03 7.79 6.17
C ALA A 114 -21.58 7.30 6.04
N VAL A 115 -21.31 6.34 5.13
CA VAL A 115 -19.93 5.87 4.83
C VAL A 115 -19.06 6.99 4.26
N GLY A 116 -19.66 8.04 3.70
CA GLY A 116 -18.95 9.22 3.23
C GLY A 116 -18.26 10.04 4.31
N PHE A 117 -18.62 9.85 5.57
CA PHE A 117 -18.13 10.66 6.68
C PHE A 117 -16.76 10.17 7.21
N TRP A 118 -15.88 9.77 6.32
CA TRP A 118 -14.53 9.32 6.61
C TRP A 118 -13.51 10.31 6.05
N PRO A 119 -12.81 11.10 6.89
CA PRO A 119 -11.98 12.22 6.44
C PRO A 119 -10.56 11.82 6.03
N MET A 120 -10.28 10.54 5.86
CA MET A 120 -8.91 10.02 5.70
C MET A 120 -8.48 9.81 4.26
N GLY A 121 -9.39 9.91 3.27
CA GLY A 121 -9.07 9.59 1.88
C GLY A 121 -7.90 10.40 1.32
N GLY A 122 -7.92 11.73 1.52
CA GLY A 122 -6.80 12.59 1.13
C GLY A 122 -5.50 12.25 1.84
N ALA A 123 -5.56 11.95 3.13
CA ALA A 123 -4.39 11.53 3.91
C ALA A 123 -3.78 10.21 3.40
N TRP A 124 -4.62 9.23 3.05
CA TRP A 124 -4.13 7.98 2.48
C TRP A 124 -3.48 8.19 1.11
N LEU A 125 -4.11 8.97 0.24
CA LEU A 125 -3.52 9.27 -1.06
C LEU A 125 -2.14 9.94 -0.98
N THR A 126 -1.87 10.73 0.07
CA THR A 126 -0.53 11.36 0.23
C THR A 126 0.59 10.34 0.42
N THR A 127 0.29 9.13 0.89
CA THR A 127 1.32 8.08 1.05
C THR A 127 1.92 7.66 -0.29
N HIS A 128 1.16 7.75 -1.40
CA HIS A 128 1.69 7.49 -2.74
C HIS A 128 2.76 8.52 -3.17
N LEU A 129 2.65 9.78 -2.72
CA LEU A 129 3.68 10.79 -2.98
C LEU A 129 4.99 10.46 -2.26
N TRP A 130 4.89 10.02 -1.02
CA TRP A 130 6.05 9.60 -0.24
C TRP A 130 6.65 8.30 -0.79
N GLU A 131 5.82 7.34 -1.13
CA GLU A 131 6.25 6.07 -1.72
C GLU A 131 6.99 6.29 -3.04
N HIS A 132 6.47 7.13 -3.93
CA HIS A 132 7.16 7.50 -5.16
C HIS A 132 8.57 8.05 -4.90
N TYR A 133 8.71 8.95 -3.92
CA TYR A 133 10.03 9.42 -3.52
C TYR A 133 10.93 8.29 -2.99
N GLN A 134 10.39 7.38 -2.20
CA GLN A 134 11.17 6.24 -1.68
C GLN A 134 11.69 5.34 -2.81
N PHE A 135 10.92 5.16 -3.87
CA PHE A 135 11.31 4.34 -5.01
C PHE A 135 12.26 5.07 -5.97
N THR A 136 12.03 6.34 -6.26
CA THR A 136 12.77 7.10 -7.26
C THR A 136 13.96 7.91 -6.73
N GLN A 137 13.95 8.24 -5.44
CA GLN A 137 14.89 9.15 -4.80
C GLN A 137 14.89 10.57 -5.42
N ASP A 138 13.82 10.93 -6.15
CA ASP A 138 13.67 12.23 -6.80
C ASP A 138 13.37 13.34 -5.78
N ARG A 139 14.41 14.11 -5.45
CA ARG A 139 14.33 15.21 -4.49
C ARG A 139 13.49 16.39 -5.02
N GLU A 140 13.45 16.61 -6.33
CA GLU A 140 12.63 17.69 -6.93
C GLU A 140 11.14 17.34 -6.81
N PHE A 141 10.79 16.08 -7.08
CA PHE A 141 9.44 15.59 -6.85
C PHE A 141 9.04 15.74 -5.39
N LEU A 142 9.90 15.33 -4.45
CA LEU A 142 9.64 15.50 -3.02
C LEU A 142 9.41 16.96 -2.63
N GLN A 143 10.21 17.89 -3.18
CA GLN A 143 10.08 19.32 -2.92
C GLN A 143 8.74 19.86 -3.43
N LYS A 144 8.27 19.40 -4.60
CA LYS A 144 6.96 19.79 -5.17
C LYS A 144 5.80 19.19 -4.37
N SER A 145 5.94 17.98 -3.87
CA SER A 145 4.89 17.25 -3.13
C SER A 145 4.81 17.65 -1.65
N TYR A 146 5.88 18.19 -1.08
CA TYR A 146 5.95 18.53 0.33
C TYR A 146 4.82 19.47 0.82
N PRO A 147 4.41 20.52 0.10
CA PRO A 147 3.28 21.37 0.50
C PRO A 147 1.96 20.61 0.66
N ILE A 148 1.74 19.57 -0.15
CA ILE A 148 0.55 18.71 -0.09
C ILE A 148 0.58 17.86 1.18
N LEU A 149 1.70 17.17 1.45
CA LEU A 149 1.92 16.42 2.69
C LEU A 149 1.76 17.31 3.94
N LYS A 150 2.37 18.49 3.92
CA LYS A 150 2.27 19.49 4.99
C LYS A 150 0.83 19.91 5.23
N GLY A 151 0.09 20.23 4.17
CA GLY A 151 -1.31 20.67 4.26
C GLY A 151 -2.21 19.57 4.85
N ALA A 152 -2.10 18.32 4.38
CA ALA A 152 -2.82 17.21 4.96
C ALA A 152 -2.50 17.03 6.45
N SER A 153 -1.22 17.13 6.83
CA SER A 153 -0.80 17.04 8.23
C SER A 153 -1.36 18.17 9.10
N GLN A 154 -1.40 19.40 8.59
CA GLN A 154 -1.94 20.55 9.30
C GLN A 154 -3.43 20.40 9.61
N PHE A 155 -4.20 19.82 8.68
CA PHE A 155 -5.62 19.53 8.91
C PHE A 155 -5.81 18.65 10.15
N PHE A 156 -5.07 17.57 10.27
CA PHE A 156 -5.21 16.67 11.42
C PHE A 156 -4.59 17.25 12.71
N LEU A 157 -3.58 18.10 12.64
CA LEU A 157 -3.11 18.83 13.81
C LEU A 157 -4.18 19.73 14.42
N ASP A 158 -5.09 20.26 13.58
CA ASP A 158 -6.18 21.14 14.02
C ASP A 158 -7.46 20.37 14.41
N THR A 159 -7.66 19.14 13.93
CA THR A 159 -8.93 18.40 14.09
C THR A 159 -8.87 17.19 15.00
N LEU A 160 -7.67 16.71 15.35
CA LEU A 160 -7.55 15.63 16.32
C LEU A 160 -8.07 16.08 17.70
N VAL A 161 -8.79 15.19 18.36
CA VAL A 161 -9.31 15.39 19.72
C VAL A 161 -8.66 14.43 20.70
N GLU A 162 -8.55 14.85 21.97
CA GLU A 162 -8.10 13.97 23.05
C GLU A 162 -9.28 13.14 23.57
N GLU A 163 -9.18 11.81 23.51
CA GLU A 163 -10.19 10.94 24.10
C GLU A 163 -10.02 10.90 25.64
N PRO A 164 -11.13 10.85 26.40
CA PRO A 164 -11.10 11.18 27.83
C PRO A 164 -10.54 10.07 28.72
N THR A 165 -10.39 8.82 28.21
CA THR A 165 -10.00 7.67 29.05
C THR A 165 -8.50 7.47 29.14
N HIS A 166 -7.81 7.51 28.00
CA HIS A 166 -6.38 7.25 27.90
C HIS A 166 -5.58 8.49 27.51
N HIS A 167 -6.28 9.59 27.21
CA HIS A 167 -5.68 10.83 26.72
C HIS A 167 -4.94 10.69 25.38
N TRP A 168 -5.33 9.71 24.56
CA TRP A 168 -4.83 9.56 23.19
C TRP A 168 -5.46 10.60 22.26
N LEU A 169 -4.73 10.98 21.23
CA LEU A 169 -5.25 11.81 20.15
C LEU A 169 -5.92 10.89 19.11
N VAL A 170 -7.14 11.24 18.73
CA VAL A 170 -7.99 10.45 17.83
C VAL A 170 -8.76 11.33 16.85
N THR A 171 -9.18 10.76 15.72
CA THR A 171 -10.16 11.37 14.81
C THR A 171 -11.57 11.27 15.41
N ALA A 172 -12.37 12.35 15.30
CA ALA A 172 -13.76 12.37 15.76
C ALA A 172 -14.57 13.47 15.06
N PRO A 173 -15.72 13.15 14.39
CA PRO A 173 -16.18 11.80 14.08
C PRO A 173 -15.40 11.15 12.94
N SER A 174 -15.41 9.81 12.89
CA SER A 174 -14.89 9.02 11.78
C SER A 174 -15.64 7.69 11.69
N MET A 175 -15.13 6.77 10.87
CA MET A 175 -15.62 5.39 10.78
C MET A 175 -14.49 4.46 10.37
N SER A 176 -14.63 3.15 10.61
CA SER A 176 -13.80 2.17 9.91
C SER A 176 -14.48 1.80 8.60
N PRO A 177 -13.89 2.05 7.42
CA PRO A 177 -14.53 1.72 6.14
C PRO A 177 -14.83 0.23 5.99
N GLU A 178 -15.98 -0.16 5.57
CA GLU A 178 -17.29 0.53 5.54
C GLU A 178 -18.20 -0.14 6.56
N HIS A 179 -17.84 -0.11 7.84
CA HIS A 179 -18.32 -1.03 8.86
C HIS A 179 -18.49 -0.33 10.22
N GLY A 180 -19.45 -0.76 11.01
CA GLY A 180 -19.63 -0.34 12.40
C GLY A 180 -20.22 1.04 12.64
N GLY A 181 -20.54 1.82 11.60
CA GLY A 181 -21.10 3.16 11.73
C GLY A 181 -20.09 4.22 12.22
N LEU A 182 -20.63 5.38 12.67
CA LEU A 182 -19.77 6.45 13.17
C LEU A 182 -19.09 6.04 14.48
N THR A 183 -17.80 6.37 14.57
CA THR A 183 -16.92 6.05 15.69
C THR A 183 -15.89 7.13 15.92
N ILE A 184 -15.00 6.93 16.86
CA ILE A 184 -13.81 7.76 17.08
C ILE A 184 -12.55 6.89 17.01
N GLY A 185 -11.49 7.41 16.43
CA GLY A 185 -10.15 6.79 16.43
C GLY A 185 -10.09 5.34 15.96
N PRO A 186 -10.74 4.93 14.84
CA PRO A 186 -10.58 3.56 14.35
C PRO A 186 -9.11 3.29 14.01
N THR A 187 -8.70 2.05 14.12
CA THR A 187 -7.29 1.63 13.94
C THR A 187 -6.72 2.05 12.59
N MET A 188 -7.53 2.05 11.54
CA MET A 188 -7.10 2.49 10.20
C MET A 188 -6.69 3.96 10.20
N ASP A 189 -7.51 4.84 10.78
CA ASP A 189 -7.22 6.27 10.85
C ASP A 189 -5.91 6.53 11.57
N MET A 190 -5.75 5.90 12.72
CA MET A 190 -4.52 6.05 13.52
C MET A 190 -3.29 5.55 12.76
N SER A 191 -3.45 4.51 11.96
CA SER A 191 -2.36 3.97 11.14
C SER A 191 -1.99 4.91 9.99
N ILE A 192 -2.98 5.42 9.26
CA ILE A 192 -2.75 6.41 8.18
C ILE A 192 -2.08 7.67 8.74
N LEU A 193 -2.53 8.17 9.90
CA LEU A 193 -1.93 9.36 10.51
C LEU A 193 -0.50 9.12 11.00
N ARG A 194 -0.18 7.91 11.47
CA ARG A 194 1.21 7.59 11.83
C ARG A 194 2.14 7.67 10.63
N ASP A 195 1.67 7.22 9.45
CA ASP A 195 2.43 7.34 8.22
C ASP A 195 2.51 8.79 7.76
N LEU A 196 1.37 9.48 7.59
CA LEU A 196 1.35 10.87 7.16
C LEU A 196 2.28 11.77 7.99
N PHE A 197 2.24 11.65 9.32
CA PHE A 197 3.09 12.48 10.19
C PHE A 197 4.57 12.08 10.12
N ALA A 198 4.86 10.79 10.00
CA ALA A 198 6.24 10.33 9.83
C ALA A 198 6.81 10.76 8.48
N ASP A 199 6.07 10.57 7.41
CA ASP A 199 6.48 10.87 6.05
C ASP A 199 6.69 12.38 5.85
N THR A 200 5.74 13.21 6.36
CA THR A 200 5.88 14.66 6.35
C THR A 200 7.10 15.11 7.16
N ALA A 201 7.31 14.51 8.34
CA ALA A 201 8.47 14.85 9.18
C ALA A 201 9.80 14.45 8.53
N GLN A 202 9.85 13.29 7.86
CA GLN A 202 11.04 12.84 7.11
C GLN A 202 11.28 13.71 5.87
N ALA A 203 10.22 14.05 5.13
CA ALA A 203 10.31 14.96 3.98
C ALA A 203 10.86 16.33 4.40
N ALA A 204 10.35 16.90 5.49
CA ALA A 204 10.85 18.15 6.06
C ALA A 204 12.34 18.07 6.42
N GLN A 205 12.76 16.94 7.02
CA GLN A 205 14.17 16.70 7.38
C GLN A 205 15.06 16.62 6.12
N ILE A 206 14.66 15.87 5.11
CA ILE A 206 15.40 15.69 3.86
C ILE A 206 15.54 17.03 3.13
N LEU A 207 14.47 17.81 3.09
CA LEU A 207 14.45 19.12 2.43
C LEU A 207 15.14 20.22 3.26
N GLY A 208 15.29 20.03 4.56
CA GLY A 208 15.88 21.01 5.49
C GLY A 208 14.94 22.18 5.81
N VAL A 209 13.62 21.92 5.90
CA VAL A 209 12.57 22.92 6.13
C VAL A 209 11.72 22.60 7.34
N ASP A 210 10.95 23.58 7.83
CA ASP A 210 9.85 23.43 8.82
C ASP A 210 10.22 22.60 10.09
N ALA A 211 11.38 22.88 10.72
CA ALA A 211 11.87 22.14 11.88
C ALA A 211 10.87 22.11 13.05
N ASP A 212 10.14 23.21 13.28
CA ASP A 212 9.14 23.30 14.35
C ASP A 212 7.92 22.43 14.05
N LEU A 213 7.43 22.43 12.80
CA LEU A 213 6.35 21.54 12.38
C LEU A 213 6.79 20.08 12.51
N ARG A 214 8.00 19.74 12.07
CA ARG A 214 8.57 18.40 12.23
C ARG A 214 8.52 17.93 13.69
N ALA A 215 8.95 18.78 14.62
CA ALA A 215 8.91 18.47 16.06
C ALA A 215 7.46 18.25 16.54
N GLN A 216 6.53 19.13 16.15
CA GLN A 216 5.11 19.00 16.47
C GLN A 216 4.51 17.70 15.95
N LEU A 217 4.77 17.32 14.68
CA LEU A 217 4.29 16.09 14.07
C LEU A 217 4.76 14.85 14.83
N LEU A 218 6.03 14.79 15.22
CA LEU A 218 6.58 13.65 15.96
C LEU A 218 5.97 13.52 17.37
N VAL A 219 5.75 14.64 18.06
CA VAL A 219 5.07 14.66 19.37
C VAL A 219 3.62 14.21 19.22
N THR A 220 2.88 14.74 18.25
CA THR A 220 1.48 14.38 17.99
C THR A 220 1.36 12.91 17.61
N ARG A 221 2.24 12.42 16.74
CA ARG A 221 2.30 11.00 16.31
C ARG A 221 2.46 10.05 17.50
N ALA A 222 3.30 10.40 18.46
CA ALA A 222 3.53 9.59 19.66
C ALA A 222 2.30 9.51 20.58
N ARG A 223 1.35 10.45 20.45
CA ARG A 223 0.11 10.50 21.23
C ARG A 223 -1.09 9.85 20.53
N LEU A 224 -0.97 9.41 19.30
CA LEU A 224 -2.06 8.70 18.59
C LEU A 224 -2.39 7.39 19.30
N ALA A 225 -3.66 7.01 19.33
CA ALA A 225 -4.11 5.75 19.95
C ALA A 225 -3.33 4.56 19.37
N PRO A 226 -2.72 3.70 20.19
CA PRO A 226 -1.85 2.60 19.74
C PRO A 226 -2.64 1.46 19.15
N PHE A 227 -1.96 0.52 18.50
CA PHE A 227 -2.54 -0.78 18.16
C PHE A 227 -2.93 -1.55 19.42
N GLN A 228 -4.09 -2.18 19.42
CA GLN A 228 -4.61 -2.93 20.53
C GLN A 228 -4.91 -4.39 20.13
N VAL A 229 -4.71 -5.31 21.05
CA VAL A 229 -5.05 -6.72 20.87
C VAL A 229 -6.34 -7.01 21.63
N GLY A 230 -7.35 -7.50 20.94
CA GLY A 230 -8.67 -7.77 21.48
C GLY A 230 -8.78 -9.14 22.18
N ARG A 231 -9.98 -9.43 22.67
CA ARG A 231 -10.28 -10.55 23.58
C ARG A 231 -10.05 -11.95 22.99
N PHE A 232 -10.04 -12.11 21.66
CA PHE A 232 -9.71 -13.39 21.01
C PHE A 232 -8.33 -13.40 20.32
N GLY A 233 -7.48 -12.40 20.63
CA GLY A 233 -6.11 -12.30 20.14
C GLY A 233 -6.00 -11.58 18.79
N GLN A 234 -7.07 -10.99 18.28
CA GLN A 234 -7.09 -10.21 17.04
C GLN A 234 -6.52 -8.79 17.24
N LEU A 235 -6.10 -8.17 16.16
CA LEU A 235 -5.89 -6.72 16.10
C LEU A 235 -7.26 -6.03 16.11
N GLN A 236 -7.51 -5.15 17.07
CA GLN A 236 -8.78 -4.44 17.19
C GLN A 236 -8.98 -3.47 16.02
N GLU A 237 -10.20 -3.42 15.48
CA GLU A 237 -10.60 -2.47 14.45
C GLU A 237 -11.04 -1.11 15.04
N TRP A 238 -11.58 -1.12 16.25
CA TRP A 238 -12.04 0.07 16.97
C TRP A 238 -11.33 0.24 18.30
N LEU A 239 -11.43 1.44 18.89
CA LEU A 239 -10.91 1.69 20.24
C LEU A 239 -11.51 0.76 21.28
N THR A 240 -12.81 0.47 21.15
CA THR A 240 -13.49 -0.55 21.97
C THR A 240 -13.44 -1.88 21.24
N ASP A 241 -13.20 -2.98 21.99
CA ASP A 241 -13.15 -4.34 21.42
C ASP A 241 -14.55 -4.82 21.01
N LEU A 242 -14.99 -4.41 19.81
CA LEU A 242 -16.26 -4.77 19.19
C LEU A 242 -16.15 -5.93 18.20
N ASP A 243 -14.93 -6.32 17.86
CA ASP A 243 -14.66 -7.37 16.88
C ASP A 243 -15.27 -8.72 17.27
N THR A 244 -15.60 -9.51 16.26
CA THR A 244 -16.08 -10.88 16.46
C THR A 244 -15.29 -11.88 15.62
N PRO A 245 -15.06 -13.11 16.11
CA PRO A 245 -14.30 -14.12 15.36
C PRO A 245 -14.95 -14.60 14.06
N ARG A 246 -16.22 -14.23 13.84
CA ARG A 246 -16.99 -14.62 12.64
C ARG A 246 -17.20 -13.45 11.66
N ASP A 247 -16.57 -12.32 11.92
CA ASP A 247 -16.68 -11.17 11.04
C ASP A 247 -15.91 -11.41 9.75
N THR A 248 -16.65 -11.54 8.65
CA THR A 248 -16.13 -11.73 7.29
C THR A 248 -16.35 -10.50 6.43
N HIS A 249 -16.43 -9.31 7.06
CA HIS A 249 -16.55 -8.07 6.31
C HIS A 249 -15.46 -7.95 5.25
N ARG A 250 -15.83 -7.39 4.09
CA ARG A 250 -14.94 -7.32 2.92
C ARG A 250 -13.74 -6.38 3.11
N HIS A 251 -13.91 -5.29 3.88
CA HIS A 251 -12.80 -4.40 4.21
C HIS A 251 -11.89 -4.98 5.29
N LEU A 252 -10.60 -4.68 5.17
CA LEU A 252 -9.56 -5.06 6.11
C LEU A 252 -8.89 -3.82 6.72
N SER A 253 -9.69 -2.82 7.00
CA SER A 253 -9.27 -1.46 7.34
C SER A 253 -8.23 -1.41 8.46
N HIS A 254 -8.42 -2.17 9.54
CA HIS A 254 -7.48 -2.26 10.66
C HIS A 254 -6.15 -2.94 10.31
N LEU A 255 -6.07 -3.64 9.17
CA LEU A 255 -4.84 -4.28 8.68
C LEU A 255 -4.01 -3.37 7.75
N TYR A 256 -4.43 -2.12 7.53
CA TYR A 256 -3.64 -1.13 6.81
C TYR A 256 -2.19 -1.05 7.33
N GLY A 257 -1.98 -1.14 8.64
CA GLY A 257 -0.67 -1.10 9.26
C GLY A 257 0.27 -2.25 8.86
N LEU A 258 -0.29 -3.39 8.37
CA LEU A 258 0.47 -4.51 7.83
C LEU A 258 0.75 -4.33 6.32
N PHE A 259 -0.28 -3.91 5.55
CA PHE A 259 -0.20 -3.56 4.14
C PHE A 259 -1.35 -2.59 3.77
N PRO A 260 -1.05 -1.46 3.07
CA PRO A 260 0.20 -1.10 2.39
C PRO A 260 1.31 -0.54 3.31
N SER A 261 0.99 -0.09 4.50
CA SER A 261 1.97 0.42 5.47
C SER A 261 3.02 -0.64 5.88
N ALA A 262 4.02 -0.20 6.64
CA ALA A 262 5.08 -1.04 7.19
C ALA A 262 5.14 -0.99 8.73
N GLN A 263 4.05 -0.55 9.39
CA GLN A 263 4.03 -0.36 10.85
C GLN A 263 3.98 -1.69 11.60
N ILE A 264 3.39 -2.72 10.98
CA ILE A 264 3.21 -4.04 11.58
C ILE A 264 4.11 -5.04 10.86
N SER A 265 5.15 -5.50 11.53
CA SER A 265 6.04 -6.54 11.04
C SER A 265 6.53 -7.42 12.20
N PRO A 266 7.13 -8.59 11.92
CA PRO A 266 7.75 -9.41 12.96
C PRO A 266 8.83 -8.68 13.74
N GLU A 267 9.52 -7.74 13.09
CA GLU A 267 10.62 -6.95 13.63
C GLU A 267 10.13 -5.77 14.48
N SER A 268 9.00 -5.15 14.11
CA SER A 268 8.47 -3.97 14.81
C SER A 268 7.77 -4.31 16.12
N ASP A 269 6.81 -5.21 16.09
CA ASP A 269 6.10 -5.76 17.26
C ASP A 269 5.54 -7.16 16.93
N PRO A 270 6.23 -8.23 17.38
CA PRO A 270 5.79 -9.62 17.15
C PRO A 270 4.38 -9.92 17.69
N ARG A 271 3.95 -9.25 18.77
CA ARG A 271 2.63 -9.44 19.38
C ARG A 271 1.54 -8.84 18.50
N ILE A 272 1.74 -7.63 18.00
CA ILE A 272 0.79 -6.98 17.10
C ILE A 272 0.77 -7.69 15.74
N PHE A 273 1.92 -8.15 15.25
CA PHE A 273 2.01 -8.95 14.04
C PHE A 273 1.21 -10.27 14.16
N ALA A 274 1.32 -10.96 15.28
CA ALA A 274 0.52 -12.16 15.54
C ALA A 274 -0.99 -11.84 15.59
N ALA A 275 -1.37 -10.74 16.21
CA ALA A 275 -2.76 -10.30 16.29
C ALA A 275 -3.33 -9.92 14.89
N ALA A 276 -2.54 -9.26 14.05
CA ALA A 276 -2.93 -8.98 12.66
C ALA A 276 -3.19 -10.28 11.86
N LYS A 277 -2.38 -11.32 12.07
CA LYS A 277 -2.62 -12.65 11.46
C LYS A 277 -3.92 -13.28 11.93
N VAL A 278 -4.29 -13.11 13.20
CA VAL A 278 -5.59 -13.60 13.73
C VAL A 278 -6.74 -12.87 13.04
N SER A 279 -6.67 -11.54 12.93
CA SER A 279 -7.67 -10.75 12.18
C SER A 279 -7.78 -11.20 10.73
N LEU A 280 -6.66 -11.35 10.02
CA LEU A 280 -6.64 -11.77 8.63
C LEU A 280 -7.24 -13.18 8.44
N GLN A 281 -7.01 -14.10 9.37
CA GLN A 281 -7.63 -15.42 9.35
C GLN A 281 -9.15 -15.34 9.55
N SER A 282 -9.63 -14.49 10.45
CA SER A 282 -11.07 -14.29 10.71
C SER A 282 -11.81 -13.76 9.48
N ARG A 283 -11.19 -12.86 8.69
CA ARG A 283 -11.76 -12.33 7.44
C ARG A 283 -11.92 -13.38 6.33
N GLY A 284 -11.30 -14.53 6.47
CA GLY A 284 -11.49 -15.69 5.58
C GLY A 284 -11.01 -15.47 4.14
N THR A 285 -11.50 -16.32 3.23
CA THR A 285 -11.04 -16.39 1.83
C THR A 285 -12.10 -16.00 0.80
N VAL A 286 -13.20 -15.41 1.23
CA VAL A 286 -14.31 -14.95 0.37
C VAL A 286 -14.37 -13.44 0.39
N GLY A 287 -14.79 -12.84 -0.71
CA GLY A 287 -14.96 -11.39 -0.86
C GLY A 287 -15.02 -10.97 -2.31
N PRO A 288 -15.31 -9.70 -2.60
CA PRO A 288 -15.14 -9.13 -3.93
C PRO A 288 -13.66 -9.16 -4.34
N GLY A 289 -13.38 -9.02 -5.64
CA GLY A 289 -12.04 -9.19 -6.19
C GLY A 289 -10.98 -8.33 -5.52
N TRP A 290 -11.25 -7.03 -5.31
CA TRP A 290 -10.33 -6.14 -4.60
C TRP A 290 -10.01 -6.62 -3.16
N SER A 291 -11.00 -7.16 -2.45
CA SER A 291 -10.79 -7.68 -1.09
C SER A 291 -9.95 -8.97 -1.10
N LEU A 292 -10.12 -9.83 -2.12
CA LEU A 292 -9.26 -11.00 -2.30
C LEU A 292 -7.82 -10.56 -2.54
N ALA A 293 -7.61 -9.63 -3.45
CA ALA A 293 -6.29 -9.12 -3.80
C ALA A 293 -5.61 -8.36 -2.64
N TRP A 294 -6.36 -7.62 -1.82
CA TRP A 294 -5.80 -7.04 -0.58
C TRP A 294 -5.35 -8.13 0.38
N LYS A 295 -6.14 -9.19 0.58
CA LYS A 295 -5.76 -10.34 1.41
C LYS A 295 -4.51 -11.06 0.87
N GLU A 296 -4.33 -11.14 -0.45
CA GLU A 296 -3.12 -11.69 -1.09
C GLU A 296 -1.87 -10.90 -0.66
N ASN A 297 -1.91 -9.57 -0.77
CA ASN A 297 -0.84 -8.68 -0.31
C ASN A 297 -0.57 -8.85 1.19
N LEU A 298 -1.62 -8.90 2.01
CA LEU A 298 -1.50 -9.08 3.46
C LEU A 298 -0.84 -10.42 3.80
N TRP A 299 -1.22 -11.53 3.16
CA TRP A 299 -0.57 -12.82 3.38
C TRP A 299 0.88 -12.84 2.87
N ALA A 300 1.17 -12.18 1.75
CA ALA A 300 2.54 -12.00 1.27
C ALA A 300 3.42 -11.27 2.32
N ARG A 301 2.88 -10.20 2.96
CA ARG A 301 3.56 -9.49 4.06
C ARG A 301 3.77 -10.34 5.31
N THR A 302 2.96 -11.36 5.51
CA THR A 302 3.20 -12.31 6.62
C THR A 302 4.22 -13.40 6.29
N GLY A 303 4.75 -13.44 5.06
CA GLY A 303 5.64 -14.50 4.58
C GLY A 303 4.92 -15.81 4.22
N ASP A 304 3.58 -15.85 4.26
CA ASP A 304 2.80 -17.05 3.95
C ASP A 304 2.38 -17.06 2.47
N GLY A 305 3.34 -17.38 1.60
CA GLY A 305 3.13 -17.42 0.15
C GLY A 305 2.13 -18.50 -0.30
N ASP A 306 1.99 -19.59 0.44
CA ASP A 306 1.00 -20.62 0.11
C ASP A 306 -0.44 -20.08 0.29
N LYS A 307 -0.70 -19.28 1.33
CA LYS A 307 -2.01 -18.64 1.53
C LYS A 307 -2.27 -17.52 0.53
N ALA A 308 -1.28 -16.68 0.24
CA ALA A 308 -1.38 -15.66 -0.79
C ALA A 308 -1.71 -16.30 -2.15
N TYR A 309 -1.00 -17.34 -2.53
CA TYR A 309 -1.25 -18.09 -3.77
C TYR A 309 -2.62 -18.76 -3.80
N ALA A 310 -3.10 -19.31 -2.69
CA ALA A 310 -4.42 -19.91 -2.62
C ALA A 310 -5.55 -18.89 -2.88
N LEU A 311 -5.38 -17.65 -2.41
CA LEU A 311 -6.30 -16.55 -2.70
C LEU A 311 -6.22 -16.12 -4.17
N LEU A 312 -5.01 -15.97 -4.74
CA LEU A 312 -4.82 -15.70 -6.17
C LEU A 312 -5.50 -16.77 -7.04
N VAL A 313 -5.38 -18.05 -6.70
CA VAL A 313 -6.10 -19.14 -7.39
C VAL A 313 -7.62 -18.96 -7.26
N ASN A 314 -8.11 -18.56 -6.10
CA ASN A 314 -9.53 -18.28 -5.88
C ASN A 314 -10.00 -17.09 -6.75
N GLN A 315 -9.23 -16.00 -6.79
CA GLN A 315 -9.52 -14.83 -7.64
C GLN A 315 -9.52 -15.17 -9.12
N LEU A 316 -8.65 -16.06 -9.58
CA LEU A 316 -8.59 -16.54 -10.97
C LEU A 316 -9.72 -17.52 -11.34
N THR A 317 -10.68 -17.78 -10.46
CA THR A 317 -11.88 -18.55 -10.80
C THR A 317 -13.01 -17.64 -11.32
N PRO A 318 -13.94 -18.15 -12.13
CA PRO A 318 -15.12 -17.38 -12.51
C PRO A 318 -15.90 -16.87 -11.29
N PRO A 319 -16.47 -15.63 -11.35
CA PRO A 319 -17.19 -15.05 -10.23
C PRO A 319 -18.43 -15.90 -9.87
N LYS A 320 -18.68 -16.00 -8.54
CA LYS A 320 -19.75 -16.84 -7.98
C LYS A 320 -21.00 -16.03 -7.70
N GLY A 321 -21.42 -15.12 -8.40
CA GLY A 321 -22.65 -14.34 -8.18
C GLY A 321 -22.80 -13.68 -6.81
N GLY A 322 -23.55 -12.60 -6.73
CA GLY A 322 -23.72 -11.78 -5.53
C GLY A 322 -22.51 -10.89 -5.23
N SER A 323 -22.71 -9.85 -4.41
CA SER A 323 -21.70 -8.81 -4.12
C SER A 323 -20.47 -9.28 -3.35
N GLN A 324 -20.44 -10.53 -2.88
CA GLN A 324 -19.30 -11.14 -2.18
C GLN A 324 -18.65 -12.26 -2.98
N GLY A 325 -19.10 -12.47 -4.23
CA GLY A 325 -18.66 -13.58 -5.07
C GLY A 325 -17.56 -13.15 -6.07
N GLY A 326 -16.51 -12.50 -5.61
CA GLY A 326 -15.37 -12.05 -6.43
C GLY A 326 -14.76 -13.17 -7.27
N GLY A 327 -13.95 -12.80 -8.22
CA GLY A 327 -13.30 -13.71 -9.17
C GLY A 327 -12.84 -12.97 -10.42
N THR A 328 -12.65 -13.69 -11.51
CA THR A 328 -12.18 -13.13 -12.78
C THR A 328 -13.14 -13.47 -13.91
N PHE A 329 -13.56 -12.47 -14.68
CA PHE A 329 -14.36 -12.68 -15.88
C PHE A 329 -13.53 -13.35 -17.00
N PRO A 330 -14.18 -13.96 -18.03
CA PRO A 330 -13.45 -14.62 -19.11
C PRO A 330 -12.47 -13.73 -19.90
N ASN A 331 -12.63 -12.42 -19.85
CA ASN A 331 -11.73 -11.41 -20.43
C ASN A 331 -10.60 -10.97 -19.48
N PHE A 332 -10.39 -11.66 -18.38
CA PHE A 332 -9.45 -11.37 -17.29
C PHE A 332 -9.76 -10.12 -16.44
N PHE A 333 -10.85 -9.42 -16.67
CA PHE A 333 -11.26 -8.34 -15.77
C PHE A 333 -11.67 -8.91 -14.40
N ASP A 334 -11.25 -8.22 -13.36
CA ASP A 334 -11.63 -8.54 -11.99
C ASP A 334 -13.12 -8.32 -11.74
N ALA A 335 -13.69 -9.11 -10.88
CA ALA A 335 -15.10 -9.02 -10.52
C ALA A 335 -15.28 -8.64 -9.05
N HIS A 336 -15.99 -7.52 -8.86
CA HIS A 336 -16.59 -7.27 -7.54
C HIS A 336 -17.67 -8.32 -7.22
N PRO A 337 -18.75 -8.72 -8.01
CA PRO A 337 -19.32 -8.20 -9.28
C PRO A 337 -20.15 -6.90 -9.10
N PRO A 338 -20.34 -6.06 -10.15
CA PRO A 338 -19.80 -6.16 -11.50
C PRO A 338 -18.28 -5.87 -11.55
N PHE A 339 -17.73 -5.63 -12.77
CA PHE A 339 -16.33 -5.32 -12.98
C PHE A 339 -15.85 -4.13 -12.12
N GLN A 340 -14.76 -4.33 -11.40
CA GLN A 340 -13.89 -3.32 -10.82
C GLN A 340 -12.44 -3.65 -11.12
N ILE A 341 -11.63 -2.64 -11.50
CA ILE A 341 -10.26 -2.86 -11.97
C ILE A 341 -9.23 -3.03 -10.84
N ASP A 342 -9.57 -2.56 -9.65
CA ASP A 342 -8.73 -2.55 -8.47
C ASP A 342 -8.16 -3.93 -8.10
N GLY A 343 -8.99 -4.97 -8.16
CA GLY A 343 -8.53 -6.34 -7.92
C GLY A 343 -7.49 -6.84 -8.95
N ASN A 344 -7.54 -6.38 -10.21
CA ASN A 344 -6.50 -6.68 -11.19
C ASN A 344 -5.15 -6.07 -10.77
N PHE A 345 -5.17 -4.81 -10.33
CA PHE A 345 -3.96 -4.09 -9.94
C PHE A 345 -3.38 -4.60 -8.63
N ALA A 346 -4.23 -4.80 -7.62
CA ALA A 346 -3.79 -5.30 -6.33
C ALA A 346 -3.26 -6.74 -6.40
N ALA A 347 -3.80 -7.61 -7.26
CA ALA A 347 -3.24 -8.95 -7.50
C ALA A 347 -1.85 -8.87 -8.16
N THR A 348 -1.64 -7.91 -9.06
CA THR A 348 -0.32 -7.65 -9.64
C THR A 348 0.68 -7.20 -8.57
N SER A 349 0.27 -6.30 -7.67
CA SER A 349 1.05 -5.92 -6.49
C SER A 349 1.35 -7.12 -5.59
N ALA A 350 0.36 -7.98 -5.33
CA ALA A 350 0.53 -9.14 -4.47
C ALA A 350 1.57 -10.13 -5.01
N VAL A 351 1.56 -10.40 -6.32
CA VAL A 351 2.61 -11.23 -6.96
C VAL A 351 3.99 -10.59 -6.79
N ALA A 352 4.10 -9.25 -6.95
CA ALA A 352 5.35 -8.55 -6.70
C ALA A 352 5.79 -8.67 -5.23
N GLU A 353 4.88 -8.48 -4.26
CA GLU A 353 5.14 -8.62 -2.82
C GLU A 353 5.54 -10.06 -2.41
N MET A 354 5.04 -11.08 -3.11
CA MET A 354 5.48 -12.46 -2.89
C MET A 354 6.94 -12.69 -3.31
N LEU A 355 7.44 -11.91 -4.27
CA LEU A 355 8.77 -12.08 -4.86
C LEU A 355 9.81 -11.08 -4.33
N LEU A 356 9.41 -9.84 -4.05
CA LEU A 356 10.30 -8.77 -3.61
C LEU A 356 9.62 -7.87 -2.59
N GLN A 357 10.23 -7.69 -1.42
CA GLN A 357 9.79 -6.70 -0.44
C GLN A 357 10.92 -5.75 -0.07
N SER A 358 10.58 -4.47 0.14
CA SER A 358 11.52 -3.42 0.53
C SER A 358 10.89 -2.39 1.49
N HIS A 359 9.77 -2.72 2.11
CA HIS A 359 9.04 -1.83 3.03
C HIS A 359 9.73 -1.65 4.39
N GLU A 360 10.53 -2.63 4.78
CA GLU A 360 11.37 -2.54 5.95
C GLU A 360 12.78 -2.06 5.56
N SER A 361 13.50 -1.30 6.04
CA SER A 361 14.80 -0.71 5.68
C SER A 361 15.82 -1.66 5.00
N PHE A 362 15.37 -2.75 4.37
CA PHE A 362 16.18 -3.74 3.63
C PHE A 362 15.36 -4.39 2.50
N LEU A 363 16.07 -4.90 1.51
CA LEU A 363 15.48 -5.72 0.45
C LEU A 363 15.37 -7.17 0.92
N ARG A 364 14.24 -7.81 0.67
CA ARG A 364 14.03 -9.23 0.91
C ARG A 364 13.62 -9.90 -0.40
N LEU A 365 14.42 -10.88 -0.84
CA LEU A 365 14.16 -11.63 -2.07
C LEU A 365 13.38 -12.89 -1.74
N LEU A 366 12.34 -13.19 -2.54
CA LEU A 366 11.46 -14.35 -2.40
C LEU A 366 10.84 -14.48 -0.99
N PRO A 367 10.35 -13.39 -0.35
CA PRO A 367 9.88 -13.42 1.04
C PRO A 367 8.68 -14.34 1.26
N ALA A 368 7.85 -14.52 0.23
CA ALA A 368 6.61 -15.30 0.31
C ALA A 368 6.43 -16.19 -0.94
N LEU A 369 7.50 -16.87 -1.36
CA LEU A 369 7.45 -17.76 -2.51
C LEU A 369 6.57 -18.98 -2.19
N PRO A 370 5.46 -19.23 -2.96
CA PRO A 370 4.61 -20.38 -2.72
C PRO A 370 5.27 -21.67 -3.21
N LYS A 371 4.97 -22.80 -2.58
CA LYS A 371 5.42 -24.13 -3.03
C LYS A 371 4.97 -24.46 -4.46
N ALA A 372 3.91 -23.82 -4.93
CA ALA A 372 3.41 -23.99 -6.31
C ALA A 372 4.38 -23.42 -7.36
N TRP A 373 5.34 -22.57 -6.99
CA TRP A 373 6.34 -22.00 -7.86
C TRP A 373 7.75 -22.52 -7.51
N PRO A 374 8.02 -23.81 -7.73
CA PRO A 374 9.30 -24.40 -7.33
C PRO A 374 10.50 -23.87 -8.13
N ALA A 375 10.27 -23.33 -9.32
CA ALA A 375 11.29 -22.70 -10.15
C ALA A 375 10.67 -21.55 -10.94
N GLY A 376 11.48 -20.55 -11.25
CA GLY A 376 11.05 -19.39 -12.02
C GLY A 376 12.10 -18.32 -12.12
N HIS A 377 11.72 -17.22 -12.75
CA HIS A 377 12.50 -16.00 -12.83
C HIS A 377 11.58 -14.78 -12.92
N VAL A 378 12.10 -13.64 -12.51
CA VAL A 378 11.46 -12.34 -12.71
C VAL A 378 12.55 -11.31 -12.97
N GLU A 379 12.24 -10.32 -13.80
CA GLU A 379 13.14 -9.24 -14.15
C GLU A 379 12.41 -7.90 -14.11
N GLY A 380 13.10 -6.86 -13.63
CA GLY A 380 12.60 -5.48 -13.68
C GLY A 380 11.66 -5.09 -12.55
N LEU A 381 11.56 -5.88 -11.47
CA LEU A 381 10.92 -5.38 -10.24
C LEU A 381 11.76 -4.27 -9.63
N VAL A 382 11.11 -3.26 -9.07
CA VAL A 382 11.79 -2.14 -8.41
C VAL A 382 11.57 -2.20 -6.90
N ALA A 383 12.62 -1.87 -6.16
CA ALA A 383 12.59 -1.74 -4.71
C ALA A 383 12.92 -0.30 -4.29
N ARG A 384 12.51 0.09 -3.09
CA ARG A 384 12.83 1.40 -2.50
C ARG A 384 14.34 1.64 -2.50
N GLY A 385 14.76 2.88 -2.76
CA GLY A 385 16.16 3.24 -2.99
C GLY A 385 16.57 3.18 -4.46
N ASP A 386 15.59 3.03 -5.37
CA ASP A 386 15.75 2.95 -6.83
C ASP A 386 16.64 1.77 -7.26
N PHE A 387 16.32 0.60 -6.70
CA PHE A 387 16.97 -0.65 -7.05
C PHE A 387 16.11 -1.47 -8.01
N VAL A 388 16.62 -1.78 -9.20
CA VAL A 388 15.97 -2.71 -10.14
C VAL A 388 16.49 -4.11 -9.90
N VAL A 389 15.58 -5.06 -9.70
CA VAL A 389 15.90 -6.42 -9.27
C VAL A 389 15.48 -7.42 -10.34
N ALA A 390 16.39 -8.31 -10.68
CA ALA A 390 16.13 -9.53 -11.41
C ALA A 390 16.58 -10.72 -10.55
N MET A 391 15.83 -11.83 -10.59
CA MET A 391 16.18 -13.01 -9.82
C MET A 391 15.70 -14.30 -10.48
N ARG A 392 16.42 -15.38 -10.22
CA ARG A 392 16.06 -16.75 -10.61
C ARG A 392 16.04 -17.65 -9.39
N TRP A 393 15.12 -18.57 -9.36
CA TRP A 393 15.03 -19.57 -8.30
C TRP A 393 14.75 -20.96 -8.85
N LYS A 394 15.18 -21.95 -8.11
CA LYS A 394 14.98 -23.38 -8.41
C LYS A 394 14.84 -24.15 -7.09
N ASP A 395 13.97 -25.14 -7.09
CA ASP A 395 13.65 -25.96 -5.89
C ASP A 395 13.27 -25.10 -4.66
N GLY A 396 12.53 -24.00 -4.91
CA GLY A 396 12.10 -23.05 -3.88
C GLY A 396 13.21 -22.19 -3.29
N ARG A 397 14.39 -22.13 -3.91
CA ARG A 397 15.57 -21.40 -3.43
C ARG A 397 16.12 -20.45 -4.46
N LEU A 398 16.55 -19.28 -4.03
CA LEU A 398 17.27 -18.34 -4.88
C LEU A 398 18.52 -19.02 -5.49
N GLN A 399 18.70 -18.87 -6.78
CA GLN A 399 19.89 -19.32 -7.52
C GLN A 399 20.86 -18.17 -7.74
N ASP A 400 20.33 -17.06 -8.21
CA ASP A 400 21.05 -15.80 -8.37
C ASP A 400 20.07 -14.62 -8.42
N ALA A 401 20.58 -13.44 -8.08
CA ALA A 401 19.90 -12.19 -8.31
C ALA A 401 20.84 -11.15 -8.87
N THR A 402 20.31 -10.18 -9.59
CA THR A 402 21.01 -8.97 -10.01
C THR A 402 20.25 -7.77 -9.46
N ILE A 403 20.99 -6.87 -8.81
CA ILE A 403 20.48 -5.60 -8.31
C ILE A 403 21.19 -4.48 -9.06
N GLU A 404 20.45 -3.72 -9.85
CA GLU A 404 20.92 -2.48 -10.47
C GLU A 404 20.56 -1.32 -9.56
N SER A 405 21.55 -0.53 -9.15
CA SER A 405 21.34 0.66 -8.34
C SER A 405 21.29 1.88 -9.25
N ARG A 406 20.10 2.47 -9.47
CA ARG A 406 19.97 3.67 -10.31
C ARG A 406 20.42 4.92 -9.57
N ALA A 407 20.05 5.06 -8.29
CA ALA A 407 20.35 6.25 -7.48
C ALA A 407 21.67 6.17 -6.68
N GLY A 408 22.34 5.00 -6.63
CA GLY A 408 23.58 4.83 -5.86
C GLY A 408 23.39 4.77 -4.34
N GLN A 409 22.20 4.45 -3.86
CA GLN A 409 21.94 4.31 -2.44
C GLN A 409 22.65 3.09 -1.85
N PRO A 410 23.05 3.11 -0.56
CA PRO A 410 23.53 1.90 0.10
C PRO A 410 22.49 0.79 0.04
N CYS A 411 22.90 -0.41 -0.39
CA CYS A 411 22.01 -1.55 -0.44
C CYS A 411 22.09 -2.34 0.87
N ARG A 412 20.95 -2.55 1.50
CA ARG A 412 20.79 -3.46 2.64
C ARG A 412 19.92 -4.62 2.19
N LEU A 413 20.48 -5.82 2.21
CA LEU A 413 19.84 -7.04 1.71
C LEU A 413 19.71 -8.07 2.81
N ARG A 414 18.50 -8.53 3.10
CA ARG A 414 18.28 -9.65 4.01
C ARG A 414 18.21 -10.95 3.23
N ILE A 415 19.19 -11.83 3.49
CA ILE A 415 19.32 -13.10 2.80
C ILE A 415 20.06 -14.11 3.70
N ASP A 416 19.60 -15.36 3.69
CA ASP A 416 20.22 -16.44 4.45
C ASP A 416 21.54 -16.91 3.83
N GLY A 417 22.40 -17.52 4.64
CA GLY A 417 23.68 -18.08 4.18
C GLY A 417 24.80 -17.04 4.08
N ASN A 418 25.77 -17.29 3.23
CA ASN A 418 26.93 -16.44 2.95
C ASN A 418 27.02 -16.10 1.47
N PRO A 419 26.09 -15.30 0.94
CA PRO A 419 26.06 -14.99 -0.47
C PRO A 419 27.31 -14.17 -0.89
N HIS A 420 27.72 -14.38 -2.12
CA HIS A 420 28.76 -13.59 -2.76
C HIS A 420 28.11 -12.42 -3.50
N VAL A 421 28.66 -11.22 -3.30
CA VAL A 421 28.27 -10.00 -4.01
C VAL A 421 29.43 -9.56 -4.89
N VAL A 422 29.17 -9.43 -6.19
CA VAL A 422 30.16 -9.01 -7.18
C VAL A 422 29.58 -7.91 -8.05
N SER A 423 30.29 -6.82 -8.28
CA SER A 423 29.88 -5.80 -9.24
C SER A 423 30.20 -6.24 -10.69
N ASP A 424 29.47 -5.67 -11.65
CA ASP A 424 29.61 -5.98 -13.08
C ASP A 424 30.97 -5.63 -13.66
N ASP A 425 31.70 -4.67 -13.07
CA ASP A 425 33.08 -4.33 -13.40
C ASP A 425 34.12 -5.24 -12.70
N ALA A 426 33.69 -6.36 -12.12
CA ALA A 426 34.48 -7.32 -11.39
C ALA A 426 35.26 -6.75 -10.19
N GLN A 427 34.91 -5.54 -9.74
CA GLN A 427 35.49 -4.99 -8.52
C GLN A 427 34.96 -5.73 -7.30
N ARG A 428 35.83 -5.96 -6.34
CA ARG A 428 35.46 -6.57 -5.07
C ARG A 428 34.52 -5.60 -4.30
N VAL A 429 33.30 -6.03 -4.06
CA VAL A 429 32.35 -5.31 -3.19
C VAL A 429 32.69 -5.60 -1.74
N ILE A 430 32.91 -4.55 -0.96
CA ILE A 430 33.05 -4.68 0.49
C ILE A 430 31.65 -4.84 1.07
N VAL A 431 31.41 -5.99 1.67
CA VAL A 431 30.14 -6.32 2.29
C VAL A 431 30.32 -6.34 3.79
N ASP A 432 29.56 -5.53 4.51
CA ASP A 432 29.44 -5.58 5.96
C ASP A 432 28.22 -6.43 6.35
N ARG A 433 28.38 -7.32 7.33
CA ARG A 433 27.29 -8.17 7.82
C ARG A 433 26.81 -7.67 9.17
N GLN A 434 25.54 -7.25 9.22
CA GLN A 434 24.88 -6.79 10.44
C GLN A 434 23.72 -7.72 10.78
N GLY A 435 24.00 -8.73 11.61
CA GLY A 435 23.04 -9.79 11.91
C GLY A 435 22.66 -10.58 10.63
N PRO A 436 21.37 -10.64 10.27
CA PRO A 436 20.92 -11.32 9.06
C PRO A 436 21.11 -10.50 7.78
N ASP A 437 21.50 -9.23 7.88
CA ASP A 437 21.54 -8.30 6.77
C ASP A 437 22.98 -8.14 6.22
N LEU A 438 23.07 -8.00 4.90
CA LEU A 438 24.27 -7.58 4.19
C LEU A 438 24.14 -6.11 3.82
N LEU A 439 25.17 -5.35 4.15
CA LEU A 439 25.29 -3.92 3.79
C LEU A 439 26.44 -3.74 2.81
N PHE A 440 26.18 -3.05 1.70
CA PHE A 440 27.24 -2.66 0.78
C PHE A 440 26.92 -1.33 0.09
N ALA A 441 27.96 -0.55 -0.16
CA ALA A 441 27.84 0.68 -0.93
C ALA A 441 27.59 0.34 -2.40
N THR A 442 26.73 1.12 -3.04
CA THR A 442 26.49 1.02 -4.47
C THR A 442 26.89 2.30 -5.20
N ARG A 443 26.95 2.24 -6.52
CA ARG A 443 27.21 3.39 -7.40
C ARG A 443 26.05 3.56 -8.38
N PRO A 444 25.69 4.78 -8.75
CA PRO A 444 24.63 5.01 -9.74
C PRO A 444 24.92 4.26 -11.05
N GLY A 445 23.93 3.54 -11.55
CA GLY A 445 23.99 2.76 -12.79
C GLY A 445 24.73 1.43 -12.69
N ALA A 446 25.35 1.10 -11.55
CA ALA A 446 26.08 -0.16 -11.40
C ALA A 446 25.16 -1.34 -11.06
N ARG A 447 25.56 -2.53 -11.51
CA ARG A 447 24.87 -3.79 -11.25
C ARG A 447 25.67 -4.67 -10.31
N TYR A 448 24.97 -5.33 -9.41
CA TYR A 448 25.53 -6.20 -8.39
C TYR A 448 24.89 -7.58 -8.51
N ARG A 449 25.72 -8.59 -8.77
CA ARG A 449 25.28 -9.99 -8.82
C ARG A 449 25.41 -10.61 -7.44
N ILE A 450 24.33 -11.21 -6.97
CA ILE A 450 24.23 -11.94 -5.70
C ILE A 450 24.10 -13.44 -6.02
N THR A 451 24.98 -14.23 -5.44
CA THR A 451 24.96 -15.69 -5.57
C THR A 451 24.96 -16.29 -4.17
N PRO A 452 23.92 -17.03 -3.74
CA PRO A 452 23.81 -17.66 -2.41
C PRO A 452 24.94 -18.61 -2.07
#